data_f5d0d2271708b29f8ce97440890246b4
#
_entry.id   f5d0d2271708b29f8ce97440890246b4
#
_cell.length_a   1.000
_cell.length_b   1.000
_cell.length_c   1.000
_cell.angle_alpha   90.00
_cell.angle_beta   90.00
_cell.angle_gamma   90.00
#
_symmetry.space_group_name_H-M   'P 1'
#
loop_
_entity.id
_entity.type
_entity.pdbx_description
1 polymer ?
#
loop_
_entity_poly.entity_id
_entity_poly.type
_entity_poly.pdbx_seq_one_letter_code
_entity_poly.pdbx_strand_id
1 'polypeptide(L)'
;SYDMDLQKVREAVNERTKAVICVDLAGIVYPYYEEIYQIAEEKKELFCPSGRIQEALGRIAVLSDGAHSFGASYKGKRSGEIADFTSFSFHAVKNLTTAEGGAAVWRAIPGISSEEIYKQFMDLSLHGQNKDALAKTKLGNWEYDIVAPYYKCNMTDIMAAIGLVQLK
;
A
#
# COMPACT_ATOMS: atom_id res chain seq x y z
N SER A 1 8.41 -7.02 23.54
CA SER A 1 8.30 -6.26 22.29
C SER A 1 7.03 -6.68 21.56
N TYR A 2 6.43 -5.77 20.84
CA TYR A 2 5.33 -6.04 19.89
C TYR A 2 5.86 -6.29 18.47
N ASP A 3 7.16 -6.27 18.28
CA ASP A 3 7.79 -6.54 16.99
C ASP A 3 7.77 -8.03 16.66
N MET A 4 7.79 -8.33 15.37
CA MET A 4 7.91 -9.70 14.90
C MET A 4 9.28 -10.28 15.27
N ASP A 5 9.29 -11.52 15.72
CA ASP A 5 10.50 -12.31 15.92
C ASP A 5 11.07 -12.70 14.53
N LEU A 6 12.20 -12.11 14.18
CA LEU A 6 12.82 -12.28 12.86
C LEU A 6 13.18 -13.75 12.56
N GLN A 7 13.58 -14.52 13.59
CA GLN A 7 13.88 -15.93 13.39
C GLN A 7 12.59 -16.71 13.04
N LYS A 8 11.50 -16.43 13.75
CA LYS A 8 10.20 -17.04 13.42
C LYS A 8 9.65 -16.60 12.07
N VAL A 9 9.88 -15.35 11.67
CA VAL A 9 9.55 -14.90 10.31
C VAL A 9 10.31 -15.72 9.28
N ARG A 10 11.64 -15.90 9.45
CA ARG A 10 12.50 -16.70 8.54
C ARG A 10 12.03 -18.15 8.44
N GLU A 11 11.60 -18.75 9.55
CA GLU A 11 11.08 -20.12 9.60
C GLU A 11 9.70 -20.27 8.97
N ALA A 12 8.84 -19.25 9.08
CA ALA A 12 7.48 -19.27 8.55
C ALA A 12 7.39 -19.06 7.04
N VAL A 13 8.41 -18.43 6.41
CA VAL A 13 8.42 -18.20 4.97
C VAL A 13 8.52 -19.52 4.20
N ASN A 14 7.58 -19.72 3.30
CA ASN A 14 7.49 -20.90 2.42
C ASN A 14 6.94 -20.49 1.03
N GLU A 15 6.76 -21.47 0.14
CA GLU A 15 6.31 -21.24 -1.25
C GLU A 15 4.92 -20.57 -1.37
N ARG A 16 4.11 -20.60 -0.34
CA ARG A 16 2.80 -19.92 -0.30
C ARG A 16 2.90 -18.47 0.18
N THR A 17 4.03 -18.08 0.77
CA THR A 17 4.23 -16.73 1.30
C THR A 17 4.37 -15.73 0.15
N LYS A 18 3.49 -14.72 0.09
CA LYS A 18 3.48 -13.68 -0.95
C LYS A 18 3.92 -12.32 -0.42
N ALA A 19 3.71 -12.06 0.86
CA ALA A 19 4.08 -10.81 1.50
C ALA A 19 4.38 -10.99 2.99
N VAL A 20 5.16 -10.06 3.53
CA VAL A 20 5.31 -9.82 4.98
C VAL A 20 4.74 -8.44 5.26
N ILE A 21 3.85 -8.33 6.24
CA ILE A 21 3.25 -7.06 6.65
C ILE A 21 3.91 -6.63 7.97
N CYS A 22 4.65 -5.52 7.92
CA CYS A 22 5.23 -4.87 9.09
C CYS A 22 4.27 -3.79 9.58
N VAL A 23 4.11 -3.64 10.89
CA VAL A 23 3.23 -2.63 11.47
C VAL A 23 4.06 -1.51 12.10
N ASP A 24 3.85 -0.28 11.66
CA ASP A 24 4.44 0.94 12.23
C ASP A 24 3.60 1.37 13.45
N LEU A 25 3.73 0.62 14.54
CA LEU A 25 2.86 0.75 15.70
C LEU A 25 3.11 2.06 16.48
N ALA A 26 2.03 2.76 16.85
CA ALA A 26 2.06 3.97 17.67
C ALA A 26 2.97 5.10 17.12
N GLY A 27 3.11 5.19 15.78
CA GLY A 27 3.94 6.20 15.13
C GLY A 27 5.42 5.84 15.06
N ILE A 28 5.82 4.68 15.57
CA ILE A 28 7.19 4.18 15.45
C ILE A 28 7.30 3.35 14.20
N VAL A 29 8.11 3.80 13.25
CA VAL A 29 8.41 3.01 12.05
C VAL A 29 9.09 1.70 12.46
N TYR A 30 8.58 0.58 11.95
CA TYR A 30 9.12 -0.75 12.29
C TYR A 30 10.65 -0.80 12.09
N PRO A 31 11.43 -1.13 13.11
CA PRO A 31 12.88 -0.89 13.07
C PRO A 31 13.69 -1.91 12.27
N TYR A 32 13.08 -3.04 11.89
CA TYR A 32 13.78 -4.17 11.27
C TYR A 32 13.40 -4.39 9.79
N TYR A 33 13.06 -3.33 9.06
CA TYR A 33 12.77 -3.44 7.61
C TYR A 33 13.95 -4.00 6.82
N GLU A 34 15.17 -3.62 7.17
CA GLU A 34 16.38 -4.08 6.48
C GLU A 34 16.52 -5.61 6.61
N GLU A 35 16.30 -6.14 7.81
CA GLU A 35 16.33 -7.59 8.09
C GLU A 35 15.17 -8.34 7.41
N ILE A 36 13.98 -7.74 7.33
CA ILE A 36 12.86 -8.33 6.58
C ILE A 36 13.20 -8.41 5.09
N TYR A 37 13.79 -7.36 4.50
CA TYR A 37 14.25 -7.40 3.12
C TYR A 37 15.36 -8.44 2.91
N GLN A 38 16.26 -8.59 3.87
CA GLN A 38 17.27 -9.64 3.82
C GLN A 38 16.63 -11.03 3.83
N ILE A 39 15.65 -11.29 4.69
CA ILE A 39 14.90 -12.56 4.70
C ILE A 39 14.18 -12.77 3.37
N ALA A 40 13.56 -11.72 2.80
CA ALA A 40 12.89 -11.81 1.52
C ALA A 40 13.85 -12.21 0.38
N GLU A 41 15.07 -11.68 0.40
CA GLU A 41 16.10 -12.02 -0.59
C GLU A 41 16.68 -13.43 -0.37
N GLU A 42 16.97 -13.82 0.88
CA GLU A 42 17.46 -15.17 1.23
C GLU A 42 16.46 -16.28 0.80
N LYS A 43 15.15 -15.96 0.83
CA LYS A 43 14.08 -16.93 0.54
C LYS A 43 13.48 -16.78 -0.86
N LYS A 44 14.08 -15.99 -1.74
CA LYS A 44 13.51 -15.71 -3.07
C LYS A 44 13.30 -16.95 -3.94
N GLU A 45 14.14 -17.99 -3.77
CA GLU A 45 14.01 -19.24 -4.52
C GLU A 45 12.73 -20.04 -4.16
N LEU A 46 12.11 -19.75 -2.99
CA LEU A 46 10.82 -20.32 -2.60
C LEU A 46 9.65 -19.51 -3.15
N PHE A 47 9.90 -18.28 -3.67
CA PHE A 47 8.86 -17.40 -4.09
C PHE A 47 8.25 -17.82 -5.41
N CYS A 48 6.94 -18.07 -5.43
CA CYS A 48 6.16 -18.40 -6.62
C CYS A 48 5.26 -17.21 -6.97
N PRO A 49 5.61 -16.34 -7.92
CA PRO A 49 4.78 -15.21 -8.31
C PRO A 49 3.45 -15.68 -8.90
N SER A 50 2.38 -14.91 -8.67
CA SER A 50 1.04 -15.16 -9.23
C SER A 50 0.52 -14.00 -10.08
N GLY A 51 1.40 -13.07 -10.46
CA GLY A 51 1.05 -11.95 -11.33
C GLY A 51 2.24 -11.04 -11.57
N ARG A 52 2.07 -10.16 -12.57
CA ARG A 52 3.14 -9.33 -13.13
C ARG A 52 3.89 -8.47 -12.11
N ILE A 53 3.19 -7.87 -11.13
CA ILE A 53 3.86 -7.08 -10.07
C ILE A 53 4.74 -7.99 -9.20
N GLN A 54 4.27 -9.18 -8.86
CA GLN A 54 5.04 -10.14 -8.08
C GLN A 54 6.24 -10.69 -8.86
N GLU A 55 6.06 -10.94 -10.16
CA GLU A 55 7.18 -11.31 -11.07
C GLU A 55 8.24 -10.22 -11.11
N ALA A 56 7.83 -8.96 -11.23
CA ALA A 56 8.73 -7.81 -11.27
C ALA A 56 9.47 -7.58 -9.94
N LEU A 57 8.84 -7.88 -8.81
CA LEU A 57 9.50 -7.84 -7.49
C LEU A 57 10.52 -8.99 -7.32
N GLY A 58 10.25 -10.16 -7.89
CA GLY A 58 11.13 -11.34 -7.86
C GLY A 58 11.33 -11.95 -6.46
N ARG A 59 10.55 -11.51 -5.46
CA ARG A 59 10.61 -11.94 -4.06
C ARG A 59 9.28 -11.65 -3.35
N ILE A 60 9.13 -12.14 -2.13
CA ILE A 60 8.00 -11.76 -1.27
C ILE A 60 7.97 -10.23 -1.09
N ALA A 61 6.79 -9.64 -1.16
CA ALA A 61 6.60 -8.21 -0.98
C ALA A 61 6.75 -7.83 0.50
N VAL A 62 7.35 -6.68 0.77
CA VAL A 62 7.40 -6.08 2.11
C VAL A 62 6.36 -4.96 2.15
N LEU A 63 5.34 -5.15 2.96
CA LEU A 63 4.24 -4.20 3.12
C LEU A 63 4.35 -3.51 4.47
N SER A 64 3.95 -2.24 4.53
CA SER A 64 3.79 -1.50 5.79
C SER A 64 2.32 -1.22 6.07
N ASP A 65 1.86 -1.65 7.24
CA ASP A 65 0.71 -1.04 7.88
C ASP A 65 1.17 0.24 8.58
N GLY A 66 1.09 1.34 7.87
CA GLY A 66 1.45 2.68 8.31
C GLY A 66 0.29 3.45 8.93
N ALA A 67 -0.76 2.76 9.41
CA ALA A 67 -1.95 3.40 9.96
C ALA A 67 -1.68 4.41 11.09
N HIS A 68 -0.52 4.32 11.78
CA HIS A 68 -0.10 5.23 12.83
C HIS A 68 1.13 6.08 12.46
N SER A 69 1.72 5.91 11.27
CA SER A 69 3.04 6.45 10.97
C SER A 69 3.06 7.54 9.90
N PHE A 70 1.89 8.09 9.51
CA PHE A 70 1.87 9.20 8.57
C PHE A 70 2.69 10.38 9.10
N GLY A 71 3.71 10.80 8.32
CA GLY A 71 4.65 11.86 8.71
C GLY A 71 5.85 11.38 9.56
N ALA A 72 5.84 10.14 10.07
CA ALA A 72 6.99 9.59 10.78
C ALA A 72 8.19 9.33 9.86
N SER A 73 9.38 9.30 10.42
CA SER A 73 10.62 8.99 9.69
C SER A 73 11.53 8.07 10.48
N TYR A 74 12.33 7.30 9.76
CA TYR A 74 13.33 6.40 10.33
C TYR A 74 14.59 6.39 9.46
N LYS A 75 15.75 6.60 10.04
CA LYS A 75 17.06 6.66 9.34
C LYS A 75 17.03 7.63 8.14
N GLY A 76 16.36 8.79 8.26
CA GLY A 76 16.25 9.81 7.23
C GLY A 76 15.27 9.54 6.09
N LYS A 77 14.51 8.42 6.15
CA LYS A 77 13.44 8.10 5.20
C LYS A 77 12.08 8.27 5.87
N ARG A 78 11.09 8.77 5.15
CA ARG A 78 9.70 8.80 5.61
C ARG A 78 9.09 7.40 5.57
N SER A 79 8.10 7.14 6.42
CA SER A 79 7.51 5.80 6.53
C SER A 79 7.04 5.24 5.18
N GLY A 80 6.42 6.04 4.32
CA GLY A 80 5.99 5.65 2.97
C GLY A 80 7.10 5.37 1.95
N GLU A 81 8.38 5.59 2.30
CA GLU A 81 9.54 5.40 1.40
C GLU A 81 10.31 4.10 1.68
N ILE A 82 9.90 3.31 2.68
CA ILE A 82 10.71 2.19 3.19
C ILE A 82 10.21 0.87 2.63
N ALA A 83 8.94 0.53 2.82
CA ALA A 83 8.32 -0.70 2.33
C ALA A 83 8.02 -0.64 0.82
N ASP A 84 7.78 -1.78 0.17
CA ASP A 84 7.37 -1.82 -1.24
C ASP A 84 6.03 -1.11 -1.43
N PHE A 85 5.09 -1.35 -0.51
CA PHE A 85 3.81 -0.65 -0.42
C PHE A 85 3.54 -0.28 1.04
N THR A 86 2.95 0.89 1.25
CA THR A 86 2.53 1.36 2.58
C THR A 86 1.09 1.83 2.52
N SER A 87 0.28 1.39 3.47
CA SER A 87 -1.09 1.88 3.67
C SER A 87 -1.13 2.82 4.87
N PHE A 88 -1.75 3.98 4.70
CA PHE A 88 -2.01 4.95 5.77
C PHE A 88 -3.49 5.03 6.07
N SER A 89 -3.84 5.25 7.34
CA SER A 89 -5.19 5.52 7.78
C SER A 89 -5.37 7.00 8.10
N PHE A 90 -6.49 7.56 7.65
CA PHE A 90 -6.94 8.91 8.00
C PHE A 90 -8.26 8.87 8.79
N HIS A 91 -8.48 7.77 9.51
CA HIS A 91 -9.61 7.66 10.46
C HIS A 91 -9.53 8.76 11.54
N ALA A 92 -10.67 9.06 12.15
CA ALA A 92 -10.86 10.18 13.09
C ALA A 92 -9.80 10.34 14.18
N VAL A 93 -9.19 9.23 14.65
CA VAL A 93 -8.22 9.23 15.77
C VAL A 93 -6.76 9.24 15.32
N LYS A 94 -6.49 9.36 14.03
CA LYS A 94 -5.12 9.35 13.50
C LYS A 94 -4.49 10.76 13.54
N ASN A 95 -3.16 10.82 13.41
CA ASN A 95 -2.38 12.05 13.41
C ASN A 95 -2.69 13.00 12.24
N LEU A 96 -3.18 12.48 11.11
CA LEU A 96 -3.90 13.22 10.08
C LEU A 96 -5.26 12.55 9.93
N THR A 97 -6.34 13.32 9.93
CA THR A 97 -7.69 12.76 9.79
C THR A 97 -8.50 13.42 8.68
N THR A 98 -9.30 12.60 8.02
CA THR A 98 -10.36 13.03 7.09
C THR A 98 -11.73 12.53 7.56
N ALA A 99 -11.91 12.29 8.87
CA ALA A 99 -12.96 11.53 9.53
C ALA A 99 -12.89 10.03 9.17
N GLU A 100 -12.99 9.70 7.91
CA GLU A 100 -12.69 8.40 7.31
C GLU A 100 -11.86 8.60 6.05
N GLY A 101 -10.88 7.75 5.84
CA GLY A 101 -10.02 7.80 4.67
C GLY A 101 -8.70 7.09 4.87
N GLY A 102 -7.88 7.13 3.84
CA GLY A 102 -6.54 6.56 3.83
C GLY A 102 -5.83 6.85 2.52
N ALA A 103 -4.58 6.46 2.48
CA ALA A 103 -3.77 6.51 1.28
C ALA A 103 -2.92 5.25 1.15
N ALA A 104 -2.68 4.84 -0.09
CA ALA A 104 -1.68 3.83 -0.41
C ALA A 104 -0.56 4.48 -1.20
N VAL A 105 0.67 4.19 -0.82
CA VAL A 105 1.87 4.63 -1.55
C VAL A 105 2.74 3.43 -1.85
N TRP A 106 3.59 3.54 -2.87
CA TRP A 106 4.48 2.47 -3.28
C TRP A 106 5.81 3.00 -3.79
N ARG A 107 6.81 2.15 -3.70
CA ARG A 107 8.12 2.41 -4.29
C ARG A 107 8.13 2.02 -5.76
N ALA A 108 9.08 2.57 -6.52
CA ALA A 108 9.27 2.16 -7.90
C ALA A 108 9.56 0.65 -8.00
N ILE A 109 8.83 -0.04 -8.88
CA ILE A 109 9.01 -1.46 -9.17
C ILE A 109 9.58 -1.58 -10.58
N PRO A 110 10.71 -2.28 -10.79
CA PRO A 110 11.32 -2.40 -12.11
C PRO A 110 10.33 -2.95 -13.15
N GLY A 111 10.21 -2.28 -14.30
CA GLY A 111 9.33 -2.70 -15.38
C GLY A 111 7.83 -2.51 -15.16
N ILE A 112 7.42 -1.91 -14.04
CA ILE A 112 6.02 -1.54 -13.75
C ILE A 112 5.92 -0.03 -13.62
N SER A 113 5.04 0.60 -14.38
CA SER A 113 4.81 2.03 -14.26
C SER A 113 3.93 2.35 -13.05
N SER A 114 4.14 3.53 -12.44
CA SER A 114 3.25 4.00 -11.36
C SER A 114 1.81 4.16 -11.83
N GLU A 115 1.58 4.50 -13.10
CA GLU A 115 0.25 4.60 -13.69
C GLU A 115 -0.47 3.25 -13.72
N GLU A 116 0.25 2.17 -14.01
CA GLU A 116 -0.30 0.81 -13.98
C GLU A 116 -0.74 0.41 -12.57
N ILE A 117 0.07 0.70 -11.55
CA ILE A 117 -0.26 0.43 -10.16
C ILE A 117 -1.45 1.30 -9.71
N TYR A 118 -1.41 2.60 -10.05
CA TYR A 118 -2.49 3.53 -9.73
C TYR A 118 -3.83 3.05 -10.31
N LYS A 119 -3.85 2.64 -11.58
CA LYS A 119 -5.05 2.12 -12.22
C LYS A 119 -5.61 0.90 -11.48
N GLN A 120 -4.76 -0.05 -11.06
CA GLN A 120 -5.21 -1.20 -10.30
C GLN A 120 -5.85 -0.79 -8.96
N PHE A 121 -5.26 0.17 -8.23
CA PHE A 121 -5.85 0.70 -7.01
C PHE A 121 -7.20 1.39 -7.26
N MET A 122 -7.33 2.14 -8.37
CA MET A 122 -8.59 2.77 -8.75
C MET A 122 -9.67 1.73 -9.05
N ASP A 123 -9.37 0.71 -9.84
CA ASP A 123 -10.30 -0.39 -10.14
C ASP A 123 -10.73 -1.10 -8.85
N LEU A 124 -9.78 -1.41 -7.95
CA LEU A 124 -10.05 -2.05 -6.66
C LEU A 124 -10.93 -1.20 -5.73
N SER A 125 -10.76 0.12 -5.73
CA SER A 125 -11.43 1.04 -4.80
C SER A 125 -12.79 1.57 -5.29
N LEU A 126 -13.11 1.39 -6.58
CA LEU A 126 -14.29 1.96 -7.25
C LEU A 126 -15.17 0.87 -7.91
N HIS A 127 -15.48 -0.21 -7.21
CA HIS A 127 -16.34 -1.30 -7.72
C HIS A 127 -15.82 -2.01 -8.99
N GLY A 128 -14.57 -1.84 -9.36
CA GLY A 128 -14.06 -2.33 -10.64
C GLY A 128 -14.51 -1.51 -11.84
N GLN A 129 -14.88 -0.25 -11.64
CA GLN A 129 -15.23 0.65 -12.75
C GLN A 129 -13.95 1.06 -13.50
N ASN A 130 -13.93 0.89 -14.81
CA ASN A 130 -12.80 1.25 -15.66
C ASN A 130 -12.67 2.76 -15.95
N LYS A 131 -13.60 3.60 -15.46
CA LYS A 131 -13.58 5.05 -15.56
C LYS A 131 -13.88 5.70 -14.23
N ASP A 132 -13.06 6.65 -13.83
CA ASP A 132 -13.30 7.50 -12.66
C ASP A 132 -14.34 8.62 -12.94
N ALA A 133 -14.68 9.39 -11.91
CA ALA A 133 -15.65 10.49 -12.02
C ALA A 133 -15.20 11.56 -13.03
N LEU A 134 -13.89 11.88 -13.10
CA LEU A 134 -13.35 12.89 -14.00
C LEU A 134 -13.43 12.45 -15.45
N ALA A 135 -13.14 11.18 -15.75
CA ALA A 135 -13.28 10.62 -17.09
C ALA A 135 -14.72 10.63 -17.58
N LYS A 136 -15.71 10.52 -16.66
CA LYS A 136 -17.16 10.56 -16.99
C LYS A 136 -17.70 11.96 -17.30
N THR A 137 -16.99 13.02 -16.92
CA THR A 137 -17.44 14.41 -17.19
C THR A 137 -17.33 14.83 -18.63
N LYS A 138 -16.62 14.11 -19.48
CA LYS A 138 -16.53 14.38 -20.91
C LYS A 138 -17.84 13.97 -21.60
N LEU A 139 -18.32 14.81 -22.51
CA LEU A 139 -19.58 14.60 -23.26
C LEU A 139 -19.57 13.22 -23.93
N GLY A 140 -20.61 12.41 -23.69
CA GLY A 140 -20.73 11.05 -24.24
C GLY A 140 -19.96 9.96 -23.49
N ASN A 141 -19.26 10.27 -22.41
CA ASN A 141 -18.40 9.31 -21.66
C ASN A 141 -19.02 8.78 -20.34
N TRP A 142 -20.33 8.84 -20.20
CA TRP A 142 -21.05 8.38 -19.00
C TRP A 142 -21.05 6.83 -18.86
N GLU A 143 -20.94 6.10 -19.97
CA GLU A 143 -20.87 4.64 -19.95
C GLU A 143 -19.52 4.16 -19.39
N TYR A 144 -19.56 3.13 -18.56
CA TYR A 144 -18.40 2.46 -17.99
C TYR A 144 -18.66 0.96 -17.87
N ASP A 145 -17.61 0.17 -17.87
CA ASP A 145 -17.68 -1.26 -17.63
C ASP A 145 -17.27 -1.59 -16.20
N ILE A 146 -17.80 -2.69 -15.66
CA ILE A 146 -17.37 -3.31 -14.42
C ILE A 146 -16.45 -4.47 -14.78
N VAL A 147 -15.14 -4.33 -14.51
CA VAL A 147 -14.14 -5.35 -14.86
C VAL A 147 -14.10 -6.51 -13.86
N ALA A 148 -14.50 -6.27 -12.60
CA ALA A 148 -14.58 -7.28 -11.56
C ALA A 148 -15.41 -6.77 -10.35
N PRO A 149 -15.91 -7.66 -9.46
CA PRO A 149 -16.65 -7.30 -8.26
C PRO A 149 -15.72 -6.83 -7.13
N TYR A 150 -15.11 -5.65 -7.30
CA TYR A 150 -14.18 -5.07 -6.35
C TYR A 150 -14.87 -4.19 -5.29
N TYR A 151 -14.07 -3.55 -4.44
CA TYR A 151 -14.51 -2.82 -3.26
C TYR A 151 -15.06 -1.43 -3.59
N LYS A 152 -15.77 -0.84 -2.64
CA LYS A 152 -16.14 0.58 -2.61
C LYS A 152 -15.47 1.25 -1.43
N CYS A 153 -14.32 1.90 -1.66
CA CYS A 153 -13.52 2.53 -0.62
C CYS A 153 -12.82 3.82 -1.10
N ASN A 154 -13.45 4.54 -2.02
CA ASN A 154 -12.93 5.84 -2.48
C ASN A 154 -13.15 6.94 -1.43
N MET A 155 -12.21 7.86 -1.34
CA MET A 155 -12.35 9.10 -0.58
C MET A 155 -13.29 10.06 -1.31
N THR A 156 -14.16 10.77 -0.57
CA THR A 156 -15.01 11.84 -1.12
C THR A 156 -14.27 13.19 -1.10
N ASP A 157 -14.70 14.14 -1.92
CA ASP A 157 -14.12 15.48 -1.98
C ASP A 157 -14.21 16.22 -0.64
N ILE A 158 -15.29 15.99 0.13
CA ILE A 158 -15.45 16.56 1.48
C ILE A 158 -14.35 16.03 2.42
N MET A 159 -14.09 14.73 2.41
CA MET A 159 -13.03 14.12 3.21
C MET A 159 -11.66 14.63 2.76
N ALA A 160 -11.42 14.71 1.47
CA ALA A 160 -10.17 15.24 0.93
C ALA A 160 -9.94 16.70 1.33
N ALA A 161 -10.98 17.54 1.31
CA ALA A 161 -10.88 18.94 1.72
C ALA A 161 -10.48 19.10 3.20
N ILE A 162 -10.96 18.23 4.10
CA ILE A 162 -10.55 18.20 5.51
C ILE A 162 -9.04 17.88 5.60
N GLY A 163 -8.57 16.87 4.85
CA GLY A 163 -7.16 16.49 4.83
C GLY A 163 -6.24 17.59 4.32
N LEU A 164 -6.64 18.30 3.26
CA LEU A 164 -5.86 19.40 2.68
C LEU A 164 -5.60 20.55 3.67
N VAL A 165 -6.50 20.80 4.61
CA VAL A 165 -6.30 21.81 5.67
C VAL A 165 -5.21 21.38 6.66
N GLN A 166 -5.11 20.10 6.96
CA GLN A 166 -4.13 19.54 7.91
C GLN A 166 -2.73 19.32 7.32
N LEU A 167 -2.62 19.30 6.00
CA LEU A 167 -1.32 19.17 5.30
C LEU A 167 -0.55 20.50 5.20
N LYS A 168 -1.12 21.62 5.63
CA LYS A 168 -0.48 22.93 5.69
C LYS A 168 0.31 23.12 6.97
#